data_9e1af3241d3dae9f109809e874c483a7
#
_entry.id   9e1af3241d3dae9f109809e874c483a7
#
_cell.length_a   1.000
_cell.length_b   1.000
_cell.length_c   1.000
_cell.angle_alpha   90.00
_cell.angle_beta   90.00
_cell.angle_gamma   90.00
#
_symmetry.space_group_name_H-M   'P 1'
#
loop_
_entity.id
_entity.type
_entity.pdbx_description
1 polymer ?
#
loop_
_entity_poly.entity_id
_entity_poly.type
_entity_poly.pdbx_seq_one_letter_code
_entity_poly.pdbx_strand_id
1 'polypeptide(L)'
;MLKQGARWIIGVLLVFGLGVSLHAQERRADFLGEAHVDGAQDHDVIHVGRHDGRFRAIQLRVSGGAIYFERVLVHFGNGTTEELVIRDRIPSEGRTRAIDLPGERRIIESVELWYSKGQWEHRPKVTLYGIR
;
A
#
# COMPACT_ATOMS: atom_id res chain seq x y z
N MET A 1 19.39 -45.11 22.05
CA MET A 1 20.33 -44.08 21.59
C MET A 1 19.90 -43.41 20.26
N LEU A 2 19.54 -44.20 19.28
CA LEU A 2 19.09 -43.65 17.99
C LEU A 2 17.78 -42.86 18.06
N LYS A 3 16.91 -43.19 19.00
CA LYS A 3 15.64 -42.51 19.20
C LYS A 3 15.75 -41.07 19.69
N GLN A 4 16.84 -40.73 20.36
CA GLN A 4 17.04 -39.38 20.90
C GLN A 4 17.42 -38.37 19.82
N GLY A 5 18.17 -38.79 18.83
CA GLY A 5 18.56 -37.92 17.72
C GLY A 5 17.39 -37.45 16.86
N ALA A 6 16.41 -38.35 16.65
CA ALA A 6 15.23 -38.02 15.86
C ALA A 6 14.34 -36.95 16.53
N ARG A 7 14.27 -36.95 17.84
CA ARG A 7 13.47 -35.98 18.60
C ARG A 7 14.00 -34.56 18.46
N TRP A 8 15.28 -34.38 18.40
CA TRP A 8 15.92 -33.08 18.27
C TRP A 8 15.61 -32.40 16.92
N ILE A 9 15.65 -33.17 15.86
CA ILE A 9 15.42 -32.69 14.52
C ILE A 9 13.99 -32.18 14.36
N ILE A 10 13.01 -32.88 14.91
CA ILE A 10 11.60 -32.51 14.84
C ILE A 10 11.33 -31.20 15.57
N GLY A 11 11.90 -31.01 16.75
CA GLY A 11 11.74 -29.76 17.51
C GLY A 11 12.27 -28.53 16.79
N VAL A 12 13.43 -28.63 16.17
CA VAL A 12 14.03 -27.51 15.44
C VAL A 12 13.18 -27.12 14.23
N LEU A 13 12.64 -28.08 13.49
CA LEU A 13 11.80 -27.81 12.32
C LEU A 13 10.50 -27.10 12.70
N LEU A 14 9.86 -27.45 13.80
CA LEU A 14 8.64 -26.80 14.27
C LEU A 14 8.85 -25.33 14.62
N VAL A 15 9.92 -25.02 15.33
CA VAL A 15 10.24 -23.63 15.69
C VAL A 15 10.51 -22.77 14.46
N PHE A 16 11.22 -23.30 13.50
CA PHE A 16 11.54 -22.60 12.27
C PHE A 16 10.28 -22.32 11.43
N GLY A 17 9.36 -23.27 11.31
CA GLY A 17 8.12 -23.11 10.57
C GLY A 17 7.20 -22.02 11.15
N LEU A 18 7.09 -21.92 12.47
CA LEU A 18 6.29 -20.90 13.13
C LEU A 18 6.82 -19.48 12.88
N GLY A 19 8.12 -19.28 12.91
CA GLY A 19 8.72 -17.98 12.65
C GLY A 19 8.45 -17.45 11.23
N VAL A 20 8.50 -18.30 10.23
CA VAL A 20 8.23 -17.93 8.84
C VAL A 20 6.77 -17.53 8.64
N SER A 21 5.83 -18.24 9.25
CA SER A 21 4.40 -17.95 9.14
C SER A 21 4.02 -16.57 9.68
N LEU A 22 4.58 -16.18 10.82
CA LEU A 22 4.30 -14.88 11.43
C LEU A 22 4.75 -13.70 10.54
N HIS A 23 5.91 -13.81 9.93
CA HIS A 23 6.41 -12.76 9.05
C HIS A 23 5.58 -12.59 7.77
N ALA A 24 5.04 -13.65 7.22
CA ALA A 24 4.23 -13.59 6.03
C ALA A 24 2.90 -12.87 6.24
N GLN A 25 2.31 -12.94 7.44
CA GLN A 25 1.02 -12.32 7.75
C GLN A 25 1.10 -10.81 8.00
N GLU A 26 2.23 -10.29 8.44
CA GLU A 26 2.37 -8.88 8.82
C GLU A 26 2.52 -7.92 7.63
N ARG A 27 2.79 -8.39 6.43
CA ARG A 27 3.13 -7.56 5.27
C ARG A 27 2.15 -7.67 4.11
N ARG A 28 0.93 -8.07 4.39
CA ARG A 28 -0.06 -8.25 3.35
C ARG A 28 -0.61 -6.91 2.88
N ALA A 29 -0.47 -6.64 1.59
CA ALA A 29 -1.02 -5.48 0.93
C ALA A 29 -2.03 -5.91 -0.12
N ASP A 30 -3.23 -5.35 -0.08
CA ASP A 30 -4.31 -5.66 -1.00
C ASP A 30 -4.42 -4.57 -2.07
N PHE A 31 -4.51 -4.96 -3.31
CA PHE A 31 -4.76 -4.05 -4.42
C PHE A 31 -6.13 -3.40 -4.29
N LEU A 32 -6.20 -2.07 -4.34
CA LEU A 32 -7.44 -1.31 -4.21
C LEU A 32 -7.85 -0.58 -5.49
N GLY A 33 -6.92 -0.27 -6.37
CA GLY A 33 -7.21 0.43 -7.60
C GLY A 33 -5.98 1.09 -8.18
N GLU A 34 -6.16 1.72 -9.33
CA GLU A 34 -5.08 2.41 -10.01
C GLU A 34 -5.57 3.66 -10.74
N ALA A 35 -4.65 4.57 -11.00
CA ALA A 35 -4.88 5.76 -11.80
C ALA A 35 -3.77 5.90 -12.82
N HIS A 36 -4.13 6.33 -14.04
CA HIS A 36 -3.19 6.60 -15.11
C HIS A 36 -3.02 8.11 -15.26
N VAL A 37 -1.78 8.57 -15.13
CA VAL A 37 -1.46 9.99 -15.28
C VAL A 37 -1.35 10.29 -16.78
N ASP A 38 -2.24 11.11 -17.30
CA ASP A 38 -2.30 11.38 -18.74
C ASP A 38 -1.58 12.67 -19.17
N GLY A 39 -0.98 13.38 -18.23
CA GLY A 39 -0.24 14.60 -18.50
C GLY A 39 -1.10 15.84 -18.73
N ALA A 40 -2.36 15.67 -19.09
CA ALA A 40 -3.31 16.78 -19.25
C ALA A 40 -3.98 17.17 -17.94
N GLN A 41 -4.15 16.20 -17.05
CA GLN A 41 -4.70 16.39 -15.72
C GLN A 41 -3.66 16.00 -14.67
N ASP A 42 -3.61 16.81 -13.65
CA ASP A 42 -2.74 16.62 -12.51
C ASP A 42 -3.52 16.14 -11.25
N HIS A 43 -4.72 15.63 -11.47
CA HIS A 43 -5.64 15.20 -10.42
C HIS A 43 -6.39 13.94 -10.83
N ASP A 44 -6.38 12.93 -9.97
CA ASP A 44 -7.10 11.68 -10.18
C ASP A 44 -7.79 11.22 -8.89
N VAL A 45 -8.83 10.40 -9.05
CA VAL A 45 -9.55 9.78 -7.93
C VAL A 45 -9.56 8.27 -8.12
N ILE A 46 -9.13 7.55 -7.10
CA ILE A 46 -9.23 6.09 -7.05
C ILE A 46 -10.40 5.74 -6.12
N HIS A 47 -11.45 5.15 -6.67
CA HIS A 47 -12.61 4.70 -5.90
C HIS A 47 -12.33 3.33 -5.30
N VAL A 48 -12.59 3.18 -4.00
CA VAL A 48 -12.38 1.93 -3.27
C VAL A 48 -13.75 1.34 -2.86
N GLY A 49 -14.34 1.83 -1.80
CA GLY A 49 -15.65 1.41 -1.33
C GLY A 49 -15.61 0.39 -0.21
N ARG A 50 -16.78 0.18 0.42
CA ARG A 50 -16.85 -0.66 1.62
C ARG A 50 -16.70 -2.16 1.36
N HIS A 51 -16.86 -2.62 0.12
CA HIS A 51 -16.66 -4.03 -0.22
C HIS A 51 -15.23 -4.50 -0.04
N ASP A 52 -14.28 -3.60 -0.14
CA ASP A 52 -12.86 -3.94 0.07
C ASP A 52 -12.52 -4.11 1.55
N GLY A 53 -13.41 -3.70 2.46
CA GLY A 53 -13.24 -3.87 3.89
C GLY A 53 -12.50 -2.71 4.55
N ARG A 54 -11.81 -3.02 5.63
CA ARG A 54 -11.16 -2.01 6.49
C ARG A 54 -9.65 -2.12 6.43
N PHE A 55 -8.98 -0.98 6.47
CA PHE A 55 -7.53 -0.87 6.37
C PHE A 55 -6.97 0.04 7.46
N ARG A 56 -5.77 -0.26 7.92
CA ARG A 56 -5.03 0.57 8.89
C ARG A 56 -4.02 1.50 8.23
N ALA A 57 -3.60 1.20 7.02
CA ALA A 57 -2.60 1.98 6.28
C ALA A 57 -2.81 1.82 4.78
N ILE A 58 -2.24 2.73 4.01
CA ILE A 58 -2.18 2.64 2.55
C ILE A 58 -0.73 2.74 2.07
N GLN A 59 -0.51 2.28 0.85
CA GLN A 59 0.76 2.42 0.15
C GLN A 59 0.48 2.75 -1.32
N LEU A 60 1.24 3.67 -1.87
CA LEU A 60 1.19 4.02 -3.29
C LEU A 60 2.43 3.46 -3.98
N ARG A 61 2.23 2.83 -5.12
CA ARG A 61 3.27 2.35 -6.02
C ARG A 61 3.19 3.07 -7.34
N VAL A 62 4.34 3.32 -7.93
CA VAL A 62 4.46 4.10 -9.17
C VAL A 62 5.18 3.25 -10.20
N SER A 63 4.68 3.27 -11.45
CA SER A 63 5.35 2.63 -12.58
C SER A 63 5.24 3.54 -13.82
N GLY A 64 6.18 3.36 -14.76
CA GLY A 64 6.17 4.08 -16.03
C GLY A 64 6.68 5.52 -15.98
N GLY A 65 7.19 5.97 -14.85
CA GLY A 65 7.75 7.30 -14.65
C GLY A 65 7.68 7.72 -13.20
N ALA A 66 8.59 8.58 -12.76
CA ALA A 66 8.59 9.09 -11.39
C ALA A 66 7.44 10.08 -11.18
N ILE A 67 6.86 10.10 -9.99
CA ILE A 67 5.78 11.01 -9.64
C ILE A 67 6.13 11.78 -8.37
N TYR A 68 5.84 13.07 -8.41
CA TYR A 68 5.86 13.94 -7.25
C TYR A 68 4.42 14.22 -6.84
N PHE A 69 3.99 13.71 -5.68
CA PHE A 69 2.65 13.93 -5.17
C PHE A 69 2.59 15.28 -4.46
N GLU A 70 1.73 16.17 -4.93
CA GLU A 70 1.50 17.46 -4.27
C GLU A 70 0.57 17.31 -3.10
N ARG A 71 -0.48 16.48 -3.26
CA ARG A 71 -1.50 16.30 -2.25
C ARG A 71 -2.14 14.92 -2.39
N VAL A 72 -2.44 14.29 -1.27
CA VAL A 72 -3.17 13.02 -1.21
C VAL A 72 -4.25 13.15 -0.14
N LEU A 73 -5.52 13.00 -0.53
CA LEU A 73 -6.66 13.02 0.37
C LEU A 73 -7.31 11.65 0.43
N VAL A 74 -7.52 11.13 1.63
CA VAL A 74 -8.28 9.91 1.85
C VAL A 74 -9.68 10.27 2.34
N HIS A 75 -10.69 9.84 1.60
CA HIS A 75 -12.10 9.97 1.99
C HIS A 75 -12.55 8.67 2.63
N PHE A 76 -12.98 8.75 3.87
CA PHE A 76 -13.43 7.56 4.62
C PHE A 76 -14.93 7.33 4.45
N GLY A 77 -15.34 6.08 4.71
CA GLY A 77 -16.74 5.70 4.60
C GLY A 77 -17.70 6.39 5.56
N ASN A 78 -17.19 7.01 6.62
CA ASN A 78 -17.98 7.80 7.58
C ASN A 78 -18.12 9.28 7.19
N GLY A 79 -17.62 9.67 6.00
CA GLY A 79 -17.70 11.05 5.52
C GLY A 79 -16.55 11.95 5.93
N THR A 80 -15.61 11.48 6.75
CA THR A 80 -14.44 12.26 7.13
C THR A 80 -13.33 12.14 6.09
N THR A 81 -12.40 13.08 6.09
CA THR A 81 -11.28 13.17 5.15
C THR A 81 -9.99 13.39 5.91
N GLU A 82 -8.92 12.78 5.43
CA GLU A 82 -7.57 12.97 5.97
C GLU A 82 -6.60 13.28 4.84
N GLU A 83 -5.80 14.33 5.02
CA GLU A 83 -4.71 14.64 4.12
C GLU A 83 -3.45 13.92 4.57
N LEU A 84 -2.87 13.13 3.66
CA LEU A 84 -1.62 12.44 3.91
C LEU A 84 -0.46 13.22 3.33
N VAL A 85 0.61 13.34 4.11
CA VAL A 85 1.80 14.06 3.68
C VAL A 85 2.78 13.08 3.05
N ILE A 86 3.04 13.24 1.75
CA ILE A 86 4.07 12.52 1.02
C ILE A 86 5.02 13.58 0.49
N ARG A 87 6.20 13.68 1.09
CA ARG A 87 7.17 14.74 0.75
C ARG A 87 8.17 14.33 -0.30
N ASP A 88 8.29 13.03 -0.53
CA ASP A 88 9.33 12.51 -1.40
C ASP A 88 8.80 12.31 -2.81
N ARG A 89 9.68 12.52 -3.78
CA ARG A 89 9.46 12.09 -5.14
C ARG A 89 9.54 10.57 -5.18
N ILE A 90 8.52 9.93 -5.71
CA ILE A 90 8.50 8.48 -5.85
C ILE A 90 9.08 8.12 -7.21
N PRO A 91 10.22 7.42 -7.27
CA PRO A 91 10.84 7.07 -8.54
C PRO A 91 10.00 6.07 -9.32
N SER A 92 10.27 5.97 -10.63
CA SER A 92 9.67 4.93 -11.46
C SER A 92 9.97 3.56 -10.87
N GLU A 93 8.96 2.70 -10.79
CA GLU A 93 9.00 1.37 -10.16
C GLU A 93 9.25 1.42 -8.65
N GLY A 94 9.04 2.59 -8.05
CA GLY A 94 9.15 2.81 -6.61
C GLY A 94 7.81 2.77 -5.89
N ARG A 95 7.88 2.94 -4.59
CA ARG A 95 6.71 2.92 -3.70
C ARG A 95 6.92 3.81 -2.50
N THR A 96 5.82 4.27 -1.90
CA THR A 96 5.86 4.95 -0.60
C THR A 96 6.11 3.92 0.51
N ARG A 97 6.45 4.41 1.70
CA ARG A 97 6.26 3.61 2.91
C ARG A 97 4.77 3.30 3.10
N ALA A 98 4.45 2.40 4.00
CA ALA A 98 3.08 2.25 4.49
C ALA A 98 2.72 3.50 5.30
N ILE A 99 1.63 4.17 4.92
CA ILE A 99 1.20 5.41 5.55
C ILE A 99 0.00 5.10 6.43
N ASP A 100 0.15 5.25 7.73
CA ASP A 100 -0.90 4.93 8.70
C ASP A 100 -2.10 5.87 8.55
N LEU A 101 -3.29 5.30 8.66
CA LEU A 101 -4.53 6.06 8.69
C LEU A 101 -4.89 6.39 10.14
N PRO A 102 -5.48 7.57 10.40
CA PRO A 102 -5.92 7.91 11.75
C PRO A 102 -7.05 6.97 12.20
N GLY A 103 -7.06 6.62 13.48
CA GLY A 103 -7.94 5.60 14.03
C GLY A 103 -7.30 4.24 13.91
N GLU A 104 -8.11 3.17 13.91
CA GLU A 104 -7.59 1.82 13.80
C GLU A 104 -7.74 1.29 12.38
N ARG A 105 -8.88 0.67 12.10
CA ARG A 105 -9.20 0.15 10.78
C ARG A 105 -10.33 0.94 10.18
N ARG A 106 -10.11 1.47 9.01
CA ARG A 106 -11.04 2.39 8.36
C ARG A 106 -11.52 1.85 7.01
N ILE A 107 -12.79 2.09 6.72
CA ILE A 107 -13.32 1.92 5.36
C ILE A 107 -12.86 3.13 4.56
N ILE A 108 -12.22 2.87 3.43
CA ILE A 108 -11.81 3.90 2.48
C ILE A 108 -12.85 3.97 1.38
N GLU A 109 -13.42 5.14 1.15
CA GLU A 109 -14.34 5.35 0.05
C GLU A 109 -13.59 5.67 -1.24
N SER A 110 -12.66 6.62 -1.17
CA SER A 110 -11.82 7.00 -2.29
C SER A 110 -10.53 7.65 -1.83
N VAL A 111 -9.56 7.72 -2.73
CA VAL A 111 -8.30 8.44 -2.52
C VAL A 111 -8.11 9.40 -3.69
N GLU A 112 -7.99 10.69 -3.38
CA GLU A 112 -7.72 11.73 -4.37
C GLU A 112 -6.24 12.06 -4.40
N LEU A 113 -5.69 12.19 -5.60
CA LEU A 113 -4.28 12.40 -5.84
C LEU A 113 -4.07 13.64 -6.69
N TRP A 114 -3.17 14.52 -6.26
CA TRP A 114 -2.70 15.66 -7.05
C TRP A 114 -1.21 15.48 -7.32
N TYR A 115 -0.80 15.69 -8.57
CA TYR A 115 0.56 15.46 -9.04
C TYR A 115 1.19 16.74 -9.53
N SER A 116 2.51 16.86 -9.43
CA SER A 116 3.25 17.85 -10.18
C SER A 116 3.34 17.44 -11.64
N LYS A 117 3.16 18.41 -12.51
CA LYS A 117 3.39 18.19 -13.94
C LYS A 117 4.88 17.97 -14.18
N GLY A 118 5.22 16.78 -14.64
CA GLY A 118 6.55 16.40 -15.03
C GLY A 118 6.65 16.19 -16.52
N GLN A 119 7.85 16.08 -17.03
CA GLN A 119 8.10 15.62 -18.38
C GLN A 119 8.18 14.10 -18.33
N TRP A 120 7.11 13.43 -18.76
CA TRP A 120 7.08 11.98 -18.80
C TRP A 120 7.16 11.50 -20.24
N GLU A 121 8.11 10.63 -20.53
CA GLU A 121 8.19 9.96 -21.84
C GLU A 121 7.04 8.97 -22.01
N HIS A 122 6.63 8.34 -20.92
CA HIS A 122 5.52 7.39 -20.84
C HIS A 122 4.52 7.87 -19.80
N ARG A 123 3.28 7.43 -19.93
CA ARG A 123 2.25 7.77 -18.95
C ARG A 123 2.47 6.98 -17.66
N PRO A 124 2.80 7.63 -16.55
CA PRO A 124 2.95 6.93 -15.29
C PRO A 124 1.62 6.34 -14.82
N LYS A 125 1.73 5.28 -14.04
CA LYS A 125 0.61 4.65 -13.37
C LYS A 125 0.84 4.66 -11.87
N VAL A 126 -0.19 5.02 -11.11
CA VAL A 126 -0.21 4.95 -9.64
C VAL A 126 -1.13 3.82 -9.24
N THR A 127 -0.63 2.92 -8.40
CA THR A 127 -1.42 1.81 -7.86
C THR A 127 -1.57 1.99 -6.36
N LEU A 128 -2.80 1.88 -5.88
CA LEU A 128 -3.14 2.00 -4.46
C LEU A 128 -3.26 0.62 -3.83
N TYR A 129 -2.57 0.44 -2.72
CA TYR A 129 -2.66 -0.76 -1.88
C TYR A 129 -3.15 -0.40 -0.49
N GLY A 130 -3.99 -1.25 0.08
CA GLY A 130 -4.45 -1.17 1.45
C GLY A 130 -3.76 -2.21 2.32
N ILE A 131 -3.42 -1.83 3.55
CA ILE A 131 -2.79 -2.70 4.54
C ILE A 131 -3.78 -2.90 5.68
N ARG A 132 -4.13 -4.15 5.94
CA ARG A 132 -5.12 -4.51 6.97
C ARG A 132 -4.58 -4.47 8.38
#